data_b99d2b33e6139b7b282d727c118a7c6f
#
_entry.id   b99d2b33e6139b7b282d727c118a7c6f
#
_cell.length_a   1.000
_cell.length_b   1.000
_cell.length_c   1.000
_cell.angle_alpha   90.00
_cell.angle_beta   90.00
_cell.angle_gamma   90.00
#
_symmetry.space_group_name_H-M   'P 1'
#
loop_
_entity.id
_entity.type
_entity.pdbx_description
1 polymer ?
#
loop_
_entity_poly.entity_id
_entity_poly.type
_entity_poly.pdbx_seq_one_letter_code
_entity_poly.pdbx_strand_id
1 'polypeptide(L)'
;MKGYFIELEERTLENENYREVLFTGPNSQLVLMSIAPGDEIGMEVHEEHDQFIRVEAGEGKASIDGEEFDLKDGSAIVIPAGAEHNVWNVSSESKLKLYTVYTPPEHADGTIHVSKADDAGH
;
A
#
# COMPACT_ATOMS: atom_id res chain seq x y z
N MET A 1 19.09 0.45 18.58
CA MET A 1 17.72 0.39 18.05
C MET A 1 17.30 -1.06 17.87
N LYS A 2 16.02 -1.31 18.08
CA LYS A 2 15.46 -2.63 17.86
C LYS A 2 15.03 -2.78 16.41
N GLY A 3 15.28 -3.97 15.86
CA GLY A 3 14.74 -4.31 14.56
C GLY A 3 13.30 -4.79 14.67
N TYR A 4 12.74 -5.25 13.56
CA TYR A 4 11.36 -5.70 13.47
C TYR A 4 11.33 -7.00 12.65
N PHE A 5 10.64 -8.00 13.17
CA PHE A 5 10.45 -9.27 12.46
C PHE A 5 8.98 -9.60 12.36
N ILE A 6 8.56 -10.09 11.21
CA ILE A 6 7.17 -10.49 10.97
C ILE A 6 7.13 -11.52 9.85
N GLU A 7 6.15 -12.42 9.92
CA GLU A 7 5.80 -13.30 8.80
C GLU A 7 4.92 -12.48 7.85
N LEU A 8 5.57 -11.79 6.92
CA LEU A 8 4.96 -10.69 6.18
C LEU A 8 3.84 -11.13 5.24
N GLU A 9 4.03 -12.21 4.48
CA GLU A 9 2.99 -12.71 3.58
C GLU A 9 1.74 -13.07 4.36
N GLU A 10 1.91 -13.84 5.43
CA GLU A 10 0.80 -14.28 6.27
C GLU A 10 0.04 -13.09 6.86
N ARG A 11 0.76 -12.12 7.41
CA ARG A 11 0.13 -10.94 7.99
C ARG A 11 -0.59 -10.09 6.94
N THR A 12 -0.02 -9.99 5.73
CA THR A 12 -0.64 -9.25 4.64
C THR A 12 -1.95 -9.92 4.23
N LEU A 13 -1.95 -11.24 4.11
CA LEU A 13 -3.15 -12.00 3.73
C LEU A 13 -4.24 -11.93 4.80
N GLU A 14 -3.87 -11.86 6.07
CA GLU A 14 -4.82 -11.77 7.18
C GLU A 14 -5.36 -10.35 7.37
N ASN A 15 -4.67 -9.33 6.86
CA ASN A 15 -5.07 -7.95 7.10
C ASN A 15 -6.38 -7.60 6.41
N GLU A 16 -7.34 -7.09 7.19
CA GLU A 16 -8.62 -6.61 6.68
C GLU A 16 -8.75 -5.09 6.77
N ASN A 17 -7.76 -4.42 7.35
CA ASN A 17 -7.77 -2.97 7.49
C ASN A 17 -7.35 -2.31 6.18
N TYR A 18 -7.97 -1.18 5.85
CA TYR A 18 -7.57 -0.40 4.68
C TYR A 18 -6.08 -0.06 4.77
N ARG A 19 -5.63 0.41 5.94
CA ARG A 19 -4.22 0.74 6.18
C ARG A 19 -3.83 0.36 7.60
N GLU A 20 -2.70 -0.31 7.73
CA GLU A 20 -2.14 -0.60 9.05
C GLU A 20 -0.62 -0.43 9.01
N VAL A 21 -0.12 0.57 9.75
CA VAL A 21 1.32 0.79 9.87
C VAL A 21 1.88 -0.24 10.84
N LEU A 22 2.78 -1.09 10.37
CA LEU A 22 3.39 -2.13 11.19
C LEU A 22 4.64 -1.66 11.91
N PHE A 23 5.51 -0.94 11.21
CA PHE A 23 6.78 -0.53 11.76
C PHE A 23 7.27 0.74 11.09
N THR A 24 7.76 1.68 11.90
CA THR A 24 8.34 2.93 11.43
C THR A 24 9.78 3.00 11.89
N GLY A 25 10.70 2.93 10.95
CA GLY A 25 12.14 3.12 11.20
C GLY A 25 12.56 4.54 10.88
N PRO A 26 13.85 4.87 11.08
CA PRO A 26 14.34 6.21 10.75
C PRO A 26 14.22 6.58 9.28
N ASN A 27 14.34 5.60 8.37
CA ASN A 27 14.40 5.87 6.93
C ASN A 27 13.38 5.10 6.11
N SER A 28 12.55 4.26 6.73
CA SER A 28 11.54 3.49 6.00
C SER A 28 10.38 3.11 6.91
N GLN A 29 9.26 2.78 6.29
CA GLN A 29 8.05 2.43 7.02
C GLN A 29 7.33 1.29 6.30
N LEU A 30 6.95 0.25 7.04
CA LEU A 30 6.25 -0.90 6.50
C LEU A 30 4.76 -0.79 6.83
N VAL A 31 3.92 -0.89 5.80
CA VAL A 31 2.48 -0.67 5.91
C VAL A 31 1.73 -1.76 5.16
N LEU A 32 0.66 -2.27 5.77
CA LEU A 32 -0.27 -3.20 5.10
C LEU A 32 -1.48 -2.45 4.59
N MET A 33 -2.02 -2.88 3.46
CA MET A 33 -3.28 -2.35 2.93
C MET A 33 -4.17 -3.45 2.38
N SER A 34 -5.47 -3.28 2.57
CA SER A 34 -6.50 -4.12 1.98
C SER A 34 -7.52 -3.20 1.30
N ILE A 35 -7.61 -3.30 -0.02
CA ILE A 35 -8.46 -2.41 -0.82
C ILE A 35 -9.72 -3.18 -1.22
N ALA A 36 -10.88 -2.63 -0.86
CA ALA A 36 -12.18 -3.26 -1.12
C ALA A 36 -12.42 -3.46 -2.62
N PRO A 37 -13.24 -4.45 -3.01
CA PRO A 37 -13.57 -4.65 -4.42
C PRO A 37 -14.07 -3.38 -5.08
N GLY A 38 -13.52 -3.08 -6.27
CA GLY A 38 -13.91 -1.91 -7.05
C GLY A 38 -13.43 -0.57 -6.53
N ASP A 39 -12.70 -0.56 -5.42
CA ASP A 39 -12.22 0.68 -4.81
C ASP A 39 -10.78 0.99 -5.23
N GLU A 40 -10.30 2.15 -4.85
CA GLU A 40 -8.98 2.64 -5.22
C GLU A 40 -8.33 3.39 -4.07
N ILE A 41 -7.01 3.51 -4.11
CA ILE A 41 -6.30 4.40 -3.18
C ILE A 41 -6.60 5.85 -3.57
N GLY A 42 -6.57 6.16 -4.85
CA GLY A 42 -6.75 7.49 -5.39
C GLY A 42 -5.44 8.04 -5.95
N MET A 43 -5.55 9.00 -6.86
CA MET A 43 -4.37 9.60 -7.48
C MET A 43 -3.60 10.40 -6.43
N GLU A 44 -2.30 10.12 -6.32
CA GLU A 44 -1.42 10.74 -5.34
C GLU A 44 -0.07 11.10 -5.93
N VAL A 45 0.57 12.09 -5.33
CA VAL A 45 1.98 12.41 -5.59
C VAL A 45 2.65 12.53 -4.24
N HIS A 46 3.71 11.76 -4.02
CA HIS A 46 4.55 11.87 -2.82
C HIS A 46 5.88 12.49 -3.25
N GLU A 47 6.03 13.79 -3.01
CA GLU A 47 7.19 14.52 -3.50
C GLU A 47 8.49 14.09 -2.83
N GLU A 48 8.43 13.54 -1.63
CA GLU A 48 9.60 13.24 -0.82
C GLU A 48 9.79 11.77 -0.49
N HIS A 49 8.91 10.89 -0.99
CA HIS A 49 8.96 9.48 -0.65
C HIS A 49 9.03 8.60 -1.89
N ASP A 50 9.94 7.64 -1.86
CA ASP A 50 9.84 6.49 -2.75
C ASP A 50 8.87 5.50 -2.11
N GLN A 51 8.16 4.75 -2.92
CA GLN A 51 7.21 3.77 -2.43
C GLN A 51 7.37 2.45 -3.18
N PHE A 52 7.53 1.37 -2.41
CA PHE A 52 7.56 0.01 -2.94
C PHE A 52 6.26 -0.66 -2.58
N ILE A 53 5.62 -1.33 -3.54
CA ILE A 53 4.38 -2.07 -3.29
C ILE A 53 4.54 -3.49 -3.82
N ARG A 54 4.14 -4.47 -2.99
CA ARG A 54 4.03 -5.86 -3.42
C ARG A 54 2.62 -6.38 -3.16
N VAL A 55 2.02 -7.03 -4.16
CA VAL A 55 0.68 -7.62 -4.06
C VAL A 55 0.80 -9.08 -3.63
N GLU A 56 0.04 -9.45 -2.59
CA GLU A 56 0.00 -10.81 -2.07
C GLU A 56 -1.29 -11.55 -2.43
N ALA A 57 -2.37 -10.84 -2.73
CA ALA A 57 -3.64 -11.46 -3.14
C ALA A 57 -4.50 -10.47 -3.90
N GLY A 58 -5.33 -11.00 -4.79
CA GLY A 58 -6.28 -10.21 -5.56
C GLY A 58 -5.74 -9.78 -6.91
N GLU A 59 -6.52 -8.96 -7.61
CA GLU A 59 -6.17 -8.42 -8.91
C GLU A 59 -6.41 -6.93 -8.93
N GLY A 60 -5.43 -6.19 -9.41
CA GLY A 60 -5.51 -4.75 -9.45
C GLY A 60 -4.81 -4.17 -10.65
N LYS A 61 -4.78 -2.85 -10.68
CA LYS A 61 -3.99 -2.08 -11.64
C LYS A 61 -3.30 -0.93 -10.92
N ALA A 62 -2.19 -0.50 -11.48
CA ALA A 62 -1.51 0.70 -11.04
C ALA A 62 -1.22 1.58 -12.22
N SER A 63 -1.21 2.88 -11.99
CA SER A 63 -0.75 3.86 -12.97
C SER A 63 0.37 4.67 -12.33
N ILE A 64 1.47 4.84 -13.07
CA ILE A 64 2.63 5.63 -12.63
C ILE A 64 2.98 6.56 -13.78
N ASP A 65 2.78 7.87 -13.59
CA ASP A 65 3.01 8.89 -14.61
C ASP A 65 2.36 8.52 -15.94
N GLY A 66 1.10 8.02 -15.89
CA GLY A 66 0.32 7.68 -17.07
C GLY A 66 0.55 6.29 -17.65
N GLU A 67 1.52 5.54 -17.15
CA GLU A 67 1.77 4.18 -17.59
C GLU A 67 1.03 3.21 -16.68
N GLU A 68 0.27 2.26 -17.27
CA GLU A 68 -0.53 1.31 -16.49
C GLU A 68 0.11 -0.07 -16.43
N PHE A 69 -0.07 -0.73 -15.29
CA PHE A 69 0.45 -2.07 -15.03
C PHE A 69 -0.65 -2.92 -14.39
N ASP A 70 -0.73 -4.19 -14.81
CA ASP A 70 -1.62 -5.15 -14.17
C ASP A 70 -0.93 -5.74 -12.95
N LEU A 71 -1.67 -5.84 -11.85
CA LEU A 71 -1.17 -6.34 -10.57
C LEU A 71 -1.88 -7.63 -10.20
N LYS A 72 -1.10 -8.62 -9.76
CA LYS A 72 -1.61 -9.89 -9.24
C LYS A 72 -0.67 -10.39 -8.16
N ASP A 73 -0.98 -11.51 -7.54
CA ASP A 73 -0.11 -12.13 -6.55
C ASP A 73 1.33 -12.22 -7.07
N GLY A 74 2.26 -11.69 -6.33
CA GLY A 74 3.66 -11.66 -6.68
C GLY A 74 4.12 -10.43 -7.46
N SER A 75 3.19 -9.58 -7.91
CA SER A 75 3.55 -8.34 -8.61
C SER A 75 4.15 -7.34 -7.64
N ALA A 76 5.15 -6.61 -8.12
CA ALA A 76 5.73 -5.51 -7.34
C ALA A 76 5.94 -4.31 -8.24
N ILE A 77 5.79 -3.12 -7.67
CA ILE A 77 6.09 -1.86 -8.35
C ILE A 77 6.91 -0.97 -7.44
N VAL A 78 7.73 -0.13 -8.05
CA VAL A 78 8.46 0.92 -7.35
C VAL A 78 7.98 2.25 -7.92
N ILE A 79 7.53 3.12 -7.03
CA ILE A 79 7.03 4.45 -7.39
C ILE A 79 8.04 5.47 -6.89
N PRO A 80 8.82 6.10 -7.79
CA PRO A 80 9.80 7.11 -7.37
C PRO A 80 9.12 8.35 -6.82
N ALA A 81 9.81 9.04 -5.91
CA ALA A 81 9.33 10.32 -5.39
C ALA A 81 9.00 11.26 -6.55
N GLY A 82 7.86 11.95 -6.44
CA GLY A 82 7.40 12.91 -7.44
C GLY A 82 6.54 12.31 -8.55
N ALA A 83 6.46 10.98 -8.68
CA ALA A 83 5.63 10.36 -9.72
C ALA A 83 4.16 10.37 -9.31
N GLU A 84 3.29 10.79 -10.23
CA GLU A 84 1.85 10.75 -10.02
C GLU A 84 1.38 9.30 -10.20
N HIS A 85 0.65 8.79 -9.21
CA HIS A 85 0.31 7.37 -9.22
C HIS A 85 -1.03 7.08 -8.56
N ASN A 86 -1.60 5.92 -8.92
CA ASN A 86 -2.80 5.37 -8.32
C ASN A 86 -2.71 3.84 -8.35
N VAL A 87 -3.39 3.21 -7.40
CA VAL A 87 -3.55 1.76 -7.35
C VAL A 87 -5.01 1.48 -7.09
N TRP A 88 -5.60 0.58 -7.89
CA TRP A 88 -7.03 0.25 -7.72
C TRP A 88 -7.28 -1.24 -7.88
N ASN A 89 -8.38 -1.68 -7.26
CA ASN A 89 -8.83 -3.06 -7.29
C ASN A 89 -9.79 -3.24 -8.45
N VAL A 90 -9.48 -4.12 -9.39
CA VAL A 90 -10.32 -4.38 -10.57
C VAL A 90 -11.32 -5.51 -10.34
N SER A 91 -11.22 -6.24 -9.23
CA SER A 91 -12.15 -7.31 -8.91
C SER A 91 -13.44 -6.74 -8.32
N SER A 92 -14.57 -7.38 -8.63
CA SER A 92 -15.86 -7.03 -8.03
C SER A 92 -16.14 -7.91 -6.79
N GLU A 93 -15.28 -8.87 -6.49
CA GLU A 93 -15.54 -9.86 -5.44
C GLU A 93 -14.43 -9.98 -4.40
N SER A 94 -13.17 -9.80 -4.79
CA SER A 94 -12.03 -10.07 -3.92
C SER A 94 -11.32 -8.79 -3.53
N LYS A 95 -10.78 -8.78 -2.31
CA LYS A 95 -9.95 -7.68 -1.82
C LYS A 95 -8.57 -7.74 -2.47
N LEU A 96 -7.98 -6.58 -2.70
CA LEU A 96 -6.60 -6.45 -3.16
C LEU A 96 -5.74 -6.26 -1.90
N LYS A 97 -4.91 -7.23 -1.61
CA LYS A 97 -4.08 -7.22 -0.41
C LYS A 97 -2.62 -7.03 -0.77
N LEU A 98 -2.02 -6.04 -0.16
CA LEU A 98 -0.66 -5.67 -0.47
C LEU A 98 0.07 -5.16 0.76
N TYR A 99 1.39 -5.11 0.68
CA TYR A 99 2.15 -4.32 1.62
C TYR A 99 2.97 -3.30 0.84
N THR A 100 3.32 -2.23 1.53
CA THR A 100 4.05 -1.13 0.93
C THR A 100 5.13 -0.65 1.89
N VAL A 101 6.24 -0.18 1.31
CA VAL A 101 7.35 0.40 2.09
C VAL A 101 7.56 1.82 1.58
N TYR A 102 7.45 2.78 2.50
CA TYR A 102 7.74 4.19 2.21
C TYR A 102 9.15 4.52 2.67
N THR A 103 9.88 5.26 1.86
CA THR A 103 11.23 5.69 2.17
C THR A 103 11.35 7.18 1.83
N PRO A 104 11.39 8.08 2.81
CA PRO A 104 11.23 7.89 4.27
C PRO A 104 9.78 7.64 4.68
N PRO A 105 9.51 7.47 6.00
CA PRO A 105 8.14 7.24 6.49
C PRO A 105 7.15 8.30 6.06
N GLU A 106 5.92 7.86 5.71
CA GLU A 106 4.83 8.72 5.23
C GLU A 106 3.76 8.98 6.28
N HIS A 107 3.40 7.94 7.03
CA HIS A 107 2.27 8.01 7.97
C HIS A 107 2.75 8.09 9.41
N ALA A 108 1.87 8.57 10.29
CA ALA A 108 2.15 8.55 11.73
C ALA A 108 2.32 7.12 12.20
N ASP A 109 3.27 6.90 13.10
CA ASP A 109 3.53 5.58 13.66
C ASP A 109 2.27 5.02 14.32
N GLY A 110 2.03 3.72 14.10
CA GLY A 110 0.89 3.03 14.70
C GLY A 110 -0.46 3.35 14.06
N THR A 111 -0.51 4.06 12.95
CA THR A 111 -1.77 4.38 12.26
C THR A 111 -2.50 3.10 11.85
N ILE A 112 -3.80 3.05 12.17
CA ILE A 112 -4.70 1.99 11.71
C ILE A 112 -5.96 2.66 11.17
N HIS A 113 -6.23 2.46 9.87
CA HIS A 113 -7.48 2.88 9.23
C HIS A 113 -8.25 1.60 8.87
N VAL A 114 -9.35 1.35 9.57
CA VAL A 114 -10.17 0.15 9.33
C VAL A 114 -10.78 0.19 7.94
N SER A 115 -11.22 1.37 7.49
CA SER A 115 -11.77 1.57 6.16
C SER A 115 -11.14 2.80 5.52
N LYS A 116 -11.34 2.93 4.19
CA LYS A 116 -10.85 4.10 3.47
C LYS A 116 -11.47 5.39 4.01
N ALA A 117 -12.69 5.33 4.52
CA ALA A 117 -13.36 6.51 5.10
C ALA A 117 -12.60 7.07 6.29
N ASP A 118 -11.85 6.24 7.02
CA ASP A 118 -11.04 6.68 8.16
C ASP A 118 -9.84 7.52 7.74
N ASP A 119 -9.47 7.46 6.46
CA ASP A 119 -8.37 8.23 5.88
C ASP A 119 -8.85 9.60 5.38
N ALA A 120 -10.07 10.00 5.69
CA ALA A 120 -10.64 11.27 5.24
C ALA A 120 -9.85 12.45 5.76
N GLY A 121 -9.64 13.46 4.90
CA GLY A 121 -8.92 14.67 5.28
C GLY A 121 -7.44 14.67 4.90
N HIS A 122 -7.00 13.68 4.19
CA HIS A 122 -5.62 13.59 3.75
C HIS A 122 -5.42 13.98 2.31
#